data_defe319122d9de52449fa693808dd249
#
_entry.id   defe319122d9de52449fa693808dd249
#
_cell.length_a   1.000
_cell.length_b   1.000
_cell.length_c   1.000
_cell.angle_alpha   90.00
_cell.angle_beta   90.00
_cell.angle_gamma   90.00
#
_symmetry.space_group_name_H-M   'P 1'
#
loop_
_entity.id
_entity.type
_entity.pdbx_description
1 polymer ?
#
loop_
_entity_poly.entity_id
_entity_poly.type
_entity_poly.pdbx_seq_one_letter_code
_entity_poly.pdbx_strand_id
1 'polypeptide(L)'
;LLLYCIDFETDTKADVRLEAKQLKQVFRSYYRKGKIHARWFNGTLRMAKGKVIEYIHDGYLRMFETECILTIQEGKVFCTQVYHNDKREGMRLIEAHEELSRLFPWSQFPNYKDKHIVFSVRDFKLTSDGKLLDVSVYNIYTKPDTLLAENKQRSLILALKETLKSIYPWEVICYNGKYVMHPESETLSIVRDKE
;
A
#
# COMPACT_ATOMS: atom_id res chain seq x y z
N LEU A 1 9.58 -4.61 -27.34
CA LEU A 1 9.11 -5.86 -26.80
C LEU A 1 8.86 -6.90 -27.89
N LEU A 2 9.05 -8.17 -27.53
CA LEU A 2 8.73 -9.32 -28.38
C LEU A 2 7.77 -10.21 -27.63
N LEU A 3 6.71 -10.66 -28.31
CA LEU A 3 5.80 -11.68 -27.81
C LEU A 3 6.32 -13.06 -28.25
N TYR A 4 6.55 -13.97 -27.30
CA TYR A 4 7.02 -15.33 -27.56
C TYR A 4 5.92 -16.37 -27.40
N CYS A 5 5.07 -16.24 -26.38
CA CYS A 5 3.99 -17.14 -26.09
C CYS A 5 2.84 -16.44 -25.38
N ILE A 6 1.70 -17.07 -25.33
CA ILE A 6 0.59 -16.75 -24.45
C ILE A 6 0.22 -18.03 -23.75
N ASP A 7 0.23 -18.03 -22.42
CA ASP A 7 -0.22 -19.13 -21.58
C ASP A 7 -1.64 -18.79 -21.10
N PHE A 8 -2.55 -19.73 -21.23
CA PHE A 8 -3.92 -19.61 -20.71
C PHE A 8 -4.04 -20.51 -19.49
N GLU A 9 -4.35 -19.92 -18.34
CA GLU A 9 -4.82 -20.67 -17.20
C GLU A 9 -6.26 -21.10 -17.48
N THR A 10 -6.51 -22.39 -17.46
CA THR A 10 -7.85 -22.95 -17.62
C THR A 10 -8.24 -23.69 -16.34
N ASP A 11 -9.52 -23.68 -15.98
CA ASP A 11 -10.05 -24.45 -14.84
C ASP A 11 -9.90 -25.99 -15.05
N THR A 12 -9.51 -26.39 -16.24
CA THR A 12 -9.19 -27.78 -16.61
C THR A 12 -7.66 -27.94 -16.60
N LYS A 13 -7.18 -29.07 -16.08
CA LYS A 13 -5.75 -29.42 -15.85
C LYS A 13 -4.81 -29.33 -17.07
N ALA A 14 -5.23 -28.80 -18.19
CA ALA A 14 -4.42 -28.63 -19.39
C ALA A 14 -4.19 -27.14 -19.66
N ASP A 15 -3.05 -26.64 -19.23
CA ASP A 15 -2.58 -25.31 -19.62
C ASP A 15 -2.39 -25.29 -21.15
N VAL A 16 -3.09 -24.37 -21.82
CA VAL A 16 -2.94 -24.17 -23.26
C VAL A 16 -1.89 -23.10 -23.49
N ARG A 17 -0.78 -23.48 -24.09
CA ARG A 17 0.30 -22.58 -24.49
C ARG A 17 0.30 -22.37 -25.99
N LEU A 18 0.20 -21.11 -26.40
CA LEU A 18 0.35 -20.68 -27.78
C LEU A 18 1.71 -20.00 -27.99
N GLU A 19 2.56 -20.57 -28.79
CA GLU A 19 3.86 -20.02 -29.13
C GLU A 19 3.82 -19.11 -30.37
N ALA A 20 4.91 -18.38 -30.61
CA ALA A 20 5.01 -17.40 -31.69
C ALA A 20 4.59 -17.96 -33.07
N LYS A 21 4.85 -19.25 -33.35
CA LYS A 21 4.45 -19.90 -34.62
C LYS A 21 2.92 -19.97 -34.76
N GLN A 22 2.22 -20.30 -33.68
CA GLN A 22 0.75 -20.40 -33.65
C GLN A 22 0.11 -19.02 -33.60
N LEU A 23 0.76 -18.07 -32.91
CA LEU A 23 0.30 -16.68 -32.82
C LEU A 23 0.51 -15.89 -34.11
N LYS A 24 1.31 -16.40 -35.06
CA LYS A 24 1.59 -15.72 -36.33
C LYS A 24 0.32 -15.33 -37.11
N GLN A 25 -0.72 -16.12 -37.05
CA GLN A 25 -1.98 -15.82 -37.74
C GLN A 25 -2.70 -14.62 -37.10
N VAL A 26 -2.77 -14.61 -35.79
CA VAL A 26 -3.42 -13.55 -35.01
C VAL A 26 -2.65 -12.22 -35.09
N PHE A 27 -1.32 -12.31 -34.96
CA PHE A 27 -0.44 -11.13 -34.94
C PHE A 27 0.30 -10.91 -36.27
N ARG A 28 -0.32 -11.27 -37.39
CA ARG A 28 0.32 -11.26 -38.73
C ARG A 28 0.96 -9.91 -39.09
N SER A 29 0.32 -8.79 -38.79
CA SER A 29 0.83 -7.43 -39.03
C SER A 29 2.07 -7.08 -38.22
N TYR A 30 2.26 -7.76 -37.11
CA TYR A 30 3.38 -7.54 -36.17
C TYR A 30 4.47 -8.61 -36.28
N TYR A 31 4.26 -9.63 -37.12
CA TYR A 31 5.23 -10.71 -37.34
C TYR A 31 6.27 -10.34 -38.41
N ARG A 32 7.53 -10.31 -38.01
CA ARG A 32 8.65 -10.03 -38.89
C ARG A 32 9.88 -10.86 -38.50
N LYS A 33 10.54 -11.45 -39.47
CA LYS A 33 11.81 -12.20 -39.31
C LYS A 33 11.72 -13.24 -38.14
N GLY A 34 10.63 -14.01 -38.08
CA GLY A 34 10.46 -15.05 -37.07
C GLY A 34 10.00 -14.57 -35.70
N LYS A 35 9.72 -13.27 -35.51
CA LYS A 35 9.39 -12.66 -34.24
C LYS A 35 8.13 -11.83 -34.34
N ILE A 36 7.35 -11.78 -33.23
CA ILE A 36 6.19 -10.89 -33.09
C ILE A 36 6.63 -9.66 -32.31
N HIS A 37 6.62 -8.51 -32.97
CA HIS A 37 6.98 -7.24 -32.36
C HIS A 37 5.76 -6.61 -31.72
N ALA A 38 5.74 -6.46 -30.40
CA ALA A 38 4.60 -5.97 -29.63
C ALA A 38 4.40 -4.45 -29.74
N ARG A 39 4.31 -3.90 -30.97
CA ARG A 39 4.13 -2.47 -31.20
C ARG A 39 2.81 -1.92 -30.71
N TRP A 40 1.82 -2.77 -30.49
CA TRP A 40 0.53 -2.37 -29.92
C TRP A 40 0.61 -2.10 -28.41
N PHE A 41 1.69 -2.56 -27.73
CA PHE A 41 1.80 -2.45 -26.30
C PHE A 41 2.27 -1.06 -25.89
N ASN A 42 1.39 -0.36 -25.16
CA ASN A 42 1.68 0.87 -24.44
C ASN A 42 1.31 0.65 -22.98
N GLY A 43 2.20 0.99 -22.06
CA GLY A 43 1.94 0.77 -20.65
C GLY A 43 3.21 0.66 -19.83
N THR A 44 3.08 0.10 -18.65
CA THR A 44 4.17 -0.03 -17.68
C THR A 44 4.44 -1.52 -17.42
N LEU A 45 5.73 -1.86 -17.39
CA LEU A 45 6.19 -3.17 -16.91
C LEU A 45 7.00 -2.96 -15.63
N ARG A 46 6.72 -3.77 -14.62
CA ARG A 46 7.48 -3.83 -13.39
C ARG A 46 8.34 -5.09 -13.39
N MET A 47 9.62 -4.90 -13.17
CA MET A 47 10.58 -5.98 -12.93
C MET A 47 11.11 -5.86 -11.52
N ALA A 48 11.33 -6.97 -10.85
CA ALA A 48 11.77 -7.00 -9.46
C ALA A 48 12.97 -7.94 -9.29
N LYS A 49 13.86 -7.60 -8.35
CA LYS A 49 15.06 -8.37 -8.01
C LYS A 49 15.36 -8.24 -6.51
N GLY A 50 16.00 -9.27 -5.95
CA GLY A 50 16.42 -9.31 -4.56
C GLY A 50 15.39 -9.94 -3.65
N LYS A 51 15.46 -9.66 -2.34
CA LYS A 51 14.54 -10.20 -1.34
C LYS A 51 13.20 -9.47 -1.39
N VAL A 52 12.15 -10.17 -0.97
CA VAL A 52 10.87 -9.54 -0.65
C VAL A 52 11.03 -8.81 0.68
N ILE A 53 10.83 -7.50 0.69
CA ILE A 53 10.89 -6.67 1.90
C ILE A 53 9.54 -6.55 2.59
N GLU A 54 8.45 -6.62 1.80
CA GLU A 54 7.09 -6.59 2.32
C GLU A 54 6.15 -7.37 1.40
N TYR A 55 5.13 -7.99 1.98
CA TYR A 55 4.09 -8.70 1.27
C TYR A 55 2.71 -8.24 1.75
N ILE A 56 1.93 -7.70 0.84
CA ILE A 56 0.54 -7.29 1.10
C ILE A 56 -0.38 -8.36 0.50
N HIS A 57 -1.13 -9.05 1.35
CA HIS A 57 -2.02 -10.13 0.91
C HIS A 57 -3.14 -9.63 -0.01
N ASP A 58 -3.62 -8.41 0.22
CA ASP A 58 -4.58 -7.74 -0.66
C ASP A 58 -3.90 -7.41 -2.00
N GLY A 59 -4.43 -8.00 -3.08
CA GLY A 59 -3.86 -7.90 -4.42
C GLY A 59 -2.52 -8.63 -4.63
N TYR A 60 -2.05 -9.45 -3.68
CA TYR A 60 -0.80 -10.22 -3.76
C TYR A 60 0.44 -9.38 -4.09
N LEU A 61 0.47 -8.13 -3.62
CA LEU A 61 1.57 -7.23 -3.88
C LEU A 61 2.80 -7.66 -3.09
N ARG A 62 3.90 -7.92 -3.80
CA ARG A 62 5.23 -8.14 -3.22
C ARG A 62 6.11 -6.94 -3.53
N MET A 63 6.71 -6.37 -2.51
CA MET A 63 7.71 -5.31 -2.64
C MET A 63 9.09 -5.93 -2.54
N PHE A 64 9.95 -5.64 -3.50
CA PHE A 64 11.30 -6.20 -3.57
C PHE A 64 12.35 -5.12 -3.32
N GLU A 65 13.54 -5.53 -2.85
CA GLU A 65 14.69 -4.63 -2.59
C GLU A 65 15.03 -3.74 -3.79
N THR A 66 14.89 -4.28 -5.00
CA THR A 66 15.13 -3.52 -6.23
C THR A 66 13.98 -3.72 -7.18
N GLU A 67 13.41 -2.62 -7.63
CA GLU A 67 12.36 -2.62 -8.65
C GLU A 67 12.73 -1.71 -9.80
N CYS A 68 12.41 -2.15 -11.00
CA CYS A 68 12.63 -1.40 -12.23
C CYS A 68 11.30 -1.23 -12.94
N ILE A 69 10.90 0.02 -13.11
CA ILE A 69 9.66 0.39 -13.81
C ILE A 69 10.01 0.84 -15.21
N LEU A 70 9.54 0.10 -16.21
CA LEU A 70 9.72 0.39 -17.61
C LEU A 70 8.45 1.01 -18.17
N THR A 71 8.53 2.23 -18.68
CA THR A 71 7.46 2.81 -19.51
C THR A 71 7.67 2.38 -20.95
N ILE A 72 6.65 1.77 -21.53
CA ILE A 72 6.68 1.24 -22.89
C ILE A 72 5.74 2.06 -23.78
N GLN A 73 6.25 2.48 -24.93
CA GLN A 73 5.46 3.10 -25.99
C GLN A 73 5.72 2.37 -27.30
N GLU A 74 4.67 1.97 -28.00
CA GLU A 74 4.74 1.20 -29.24
C GLU A 74 5.72 0.01 -29.18
N GLY A 75 5.69 -0.71 -28.04
CA GLY A 75 6.57 -1.85 -27.79
C GLY A 75 8.03 -1.52 -27.56
N LYS A 76 8.40 -0.26 -27.42
CA LYS A 76 9.77 0.19 -27.13
C LYS A 76 9.84 0.74 -25.70
N VAL A 77 10.95 0.53 -25.04
CA VAL A 77 11.24 1.16 -23.75
C VAL A 77 11.45 2.65 -23.99
N PHE A 78 10.61 3.47 -23.41
CA PHE A 78 10.67 4.93 -23.47
C PHE A 78 11.40 5.51 -22.27
N CYS A 79 11.10 4.99 -21.07
CA CYS A 79 11.70 5.41 -19.83
C CYS A 79 11.97 4.20 -18.94
N THR A 80 13.02 4.29 -18.15
CA THR A 80 13.40 3.30 -17.13
C THR A 80 13.66 4.01 -15.84
N GLN A 81 12.97 3.59 -14.77
CA GLN A 81 13.20 4.07 -13.41
C GLN A 81 13.60 2.88 -12.54
N VAL A 82 14.69 3.02 -11.80
CA VAL A 82 15.16 1.99 -10.86
C VAL A 82 15.01 2.52 -9.46
N TYR A 83 14.43 1.71 -8.59
CA TYR A 83 14.21 2.01 -7.19
C TYR A 83 14.95 0.99 -6.32
N HIS A 84 15.54 1.48 -5.25
CA HIS A 84 16.06 0.67 -4.16
C HIS A 84 15.14 0.85 -2.97
N ASN A 85 14.41 -0.21 -2.67
CA ASN A 85 13.42 -0.22 -1.62
C ASN A 85 14.03 -0.80 -0.35
N ASP A 86 13.62 -0.30 0.80
CA ASP A 86 14.01 -0.83 2.10
C ASP A 86 12.86 -0.72 3.10
N LYS A 87 13.01 -1.44 4.21
CA LYS A 87 12.10 -1.39 5.34
C LYS A 87 12.88 -1.05 6.57
N ARG A 88 12.43 -0.07 7.32
CA ARG A 88 13.03 0.38 8.57
C ARG A 88 12.15 0.02 9.74
N GLU A 89 12.75 -0.54 10.75
CA GLU A 89 12.07 -0.96 11.95
C GLU A 89 11.51 0.22 12.75
N GLY A 90 10.37 -0.01 13.38
CA GLY A 90 9.68 0.95 14.21
C GLY A 90 8.35 0.36 14.70
N MET A 91 7.54 1.18 15.35
CA MET A 91 6.22 0.79 15.80
C MET A 91 5.32 0.48 14.60
N ARG A 92 4.72 -0.68 14.57
CA ARG A 92 3.72 -1.05 13.56
C ARG A 92 2.36 -0.54 13.96
N LEU A 93 1.58 -0.10 12.98
CA LEU A 93 0.26 0.47 13.26
C LEU A 93 -0.67 -0.52 13.99
N ILE A 94 -0.62 -1.79 13.63
CA ILE A 94 -1.40 -2.85 14.26
C ILE A 94 -1.02 -3.07 15.74
N GLU A 95 0.21 -2.75 16.12
CA GLU A 95 0.74 -2.90 17.48
C GLU A 95 0.53 -1.64 18.32
N ALA A 96 0.17 -0.53 17.70
CA ALA A 96 0.09 0.77 18.34
C ALA A 96 -1.18 0.99 19.18
N HIS A 97 -2.16 0.11 19.14
CA HIS A 97 -3.47 0.31 19.80
C HIS A 97 -3.36 0.54 21.32
N GLU A 98 -2.54 -0.24 22.01
CA GLU A 98 -2.34 -0.09 23.46
C GLU A 98 -1.62 1.21 23.78
N GLU A 99 -0.54 1.49 23.05
CA GLU A 99 0.23 2.71 23.24
C GLU A 99 -0.58 3.97 22.93
N LEU A 100 -1.38 3.94 21.87
CA LEU A 100 -2.32 5.01 21.54
C LEU A 100 -3.34 5.22 22.66
N SER A 101 -3.90 4.13 23.20
CA SER A 101 -4.85 4.18 24.31
C SER A 101 -4.23 4.79 25.57
N ARG A 102 -2.98 4.46 25.84
CA ARG A 102 -2.22 4.97 26.97
C ARG A 102 -1.86 6.46 26.83
N LEU A 103 -1.44 6.88 25.63
CA LEU A 103 -0.97 8.26 25.36
C LEU A 103 -2.09 9.24 25.05
N PHE A 104 -3.30 8.76 24.74
CA PHE A 104 -4.42 9.62 24.38
C PHE A 104 -4.82 10.53 25.56
N PRO A 105 -5.09 11.83 25.33
CA PRO A 105 -5.35 12.79 26.39
C PRO A 105 -6.78 12.69 26.95
N TRP A 106 -7.10 11.59 27.64
CA TRP A 106 -8.43 11.26 28.15
C TRP A 106 -9.03 12.32 29.08
N SER A 107 -8.20 13.07 29.78
CA SER A 107 -8.65 14.18 30.64
C SER A 107 -9.44 15.25 29.87
N GLN A 108 -9.14 15.43 28.58
CA GLN A 108 -9.85 16.35 27.70
C GLN A 108 -11.18 15.79 27.18
N PHE A 109 -11.41 14.48 27.34
CA PHE A 109 -12.56 13.77 26.79
C PHE A 109 -13.32 12.94 27.84
N PRO A 110 -13.81 13.55 28.94
CA PRO A 110 -14.44 12.81 30.06
C PRO A 110 -15.70 12.05 29.63
N ASN A 111 -16.41 12.52 28.60
CA ASN A 111 -17.64 11.89 28.08
C ASN A 111 -17.40 10.56 27.35
N TYR A 112 -16.15 10.17 27.15
CA TYR A 112 -15.78 8.94 26.45
C TYR A 112 -15.11 7.91 27.38
N LYS A 113 -15.22 8.09 28.69
CA LYS A 113 -14.53 7.27 29.70
C LYS A 113 -14.80 5.76 29.56
N ASP A 114 -16.03 5.38 29.21
CA ASP A 114 -16.45 3.98 29.08
C ASP A 114 -16.76 3.57 27.65
N LYS A 115 -16.18 4.28 26.67
CA LYS A 115 -16.44 4.05 25.26
C LYS A 115 -15.16 3.68 24.52
N HIS A 116 -15.30 2.79 23.55
CA HIS A 116 -14.29 2.63 22.50
C HIS A 116 -14.48 3.72 21.47
N ILE A 117 -13.44 4.47 21.17
CA ILE A 117 -13.43 5.41 20.05
C ILE A 117 -12.68 4.75 18.90
N VAL A 118 -13.33 4.68 17.76
CA VAL A 118 -12.78 4.04 16.56
C VAL A 118 -12.58 5.10 15.49
N PHE A 119 -11.37 5.16 14.96
CA PHE A 119 -10.95 6.08 13.91
C PHE A 119 -10.61 5.29 12.66
N SER A 120 -11.13 5.72 11.53
CA SER A 120 -10.68 5.23 10.24
C SER A 120 -9.64 6.20 9.67
N VAL A 121 -8.42 5.71 9.45
CA VAL A 121 -7.26 6.52 9.08
C VAL A 121 -6.62 6.03 7.78
N ARG A 122 -5.99 6.94 7.04
CA ARG A 122 -5.25 6.65 5.81
C ARG A 122 -4.27 7.76 5.47
N ASP A 123 -3.52 7.62 4.37
CA ASP A 123 -2.63 8.64 3.83
C ASP A 123 -1.58 9.11 4.85
N PHE A 124 -0.92 8.17 5.51
CA PHE A 124 0.15 8.48 6.44
C PHE A 124 1.32 9.14 5.71
N LYS A 125 1.72 10.32 6.17
CA LYS A 125 2.88 11.04 5.67
C LYS A 125 4.03 10.89 6.66
N LEU A 126 5.07 10.20 6.24
CA LEU A 126 6.23 9.87 7.07
C LEU A 126 7.50 10.50 6.51
N THR A 127 8.44 10.77 7.39
CA THR A 127 9.82 11.00 7.02
C THR A 127 10.56 9.68 6.84
N SER A 128 11.74 9.75 6.26
CA SER A 128 12.60 8.56 6.04
C SER A 128 13.04 7.86 7.33
N ASP A 129 13.04 8.55 8.46
CA ASP A 129 13.41 8.04 9.77
C ASP A 129 12.21 7.61 10.63
N GLY A 130 11.01 7.56 10.05
CA GLY A 130 9.81 7.07 10.74
C GLY A 130 9.09 8.11 11.59
N LYS A 131 9.32 9.40 11.39
CA LYS A 131 8.54 10.45 12.05
C LYS A 131 7.24 10.69 11.29
N LEU A 132 6.10 10.63 11.98
CA LEU A 132 4.81 10.95 11.39
C LEU A 132 4.63 12.46 11.27
N LEU A 133 4.40 12.94 10.05
CA LEU A 133 4.12 14.33 9.74
C LEU A 133 2.63 14.63 9.76
N ASP A 134 1.84 13.76 9.13
CA ASP A 134 0.38 13.90 9.06
C ASP A 134 -0.30 12.57 8.72
N VAL A 135 -1.60 12.51 8.98
CA VAL A 135 -2.48 11.39 8.65
C VAL A 135 -3.89 11.90 8.37
N SER A 136 -4.57 11.29 7.43
CA SER A 136 -5.98 11.57 7.14
C SER A 136 -6.89 10.75 8.04
N VAL A 137 -7.82 11.39 8.75
CA VAL A 137 -8.88 10.73 9.51
C VAL A 137 -10.18 11.04 8.79
N TYR A 138 -10.88 10.01 8.31
CA TYR A 138 -12.06 10.20 7.47
C TYR A 138 -13.35 9.71 8.11
N ASN A 139 -13.25 8.96 9.23
CA ASN A 139 -14.42 8.50 9.96
C ASN A 139 -14.13 8.33 11.44
N ILE A 140 -15.09 8.65 12.30
CA ILE A 140 -15.01 8.42 13.75
C ILE A 140 -16.35 7.94 14.26
N TYR A 141 -16.34 6.85 14.97
CA TYR A 141 -17.53 6.35 15.66
C TYR A 141 -17.17 5.78 17.03
N THR A 142 -18.17 5.64 17.87
CA THR A 142 -18.03 5.02 19.20
C THR A 142 -18.77 3.69 19.25
N LYS A 143 -18.23 2.73 19.98
CA LYS A 143 -18.95 1.47 20.24
C LYS A 143 -19.70 1.56 21.57
N PRO A 144 -21.00 1.18 21.61
CA PRO A 144 -21.85 0.76 20.49
C PRO A 144 -22.11 1.89 19.48
N ASP A 145 -22.32 1.52 18.24
CA ASP A 145 -22.25 2.31 17.00
C ASP A 145 -23.02 3.63 17.02
N THR A 146 -22.30 4.71 17.19
CA THR A 146 -22.82 6.06 16.98
C THR A 146 -21.80 6.86 16.18
N LEU A 147 -22.14 7.18 14.93
CA LEU A 147 -21.37 8.14 14.14
C LEU A 147 -21.37 9.49 14.83
N LEU A 148 -20.22 10.06 15.08
CA LEU A 148 -20.12 11.32 15.80
C LEU A 148 -20.42 12.50 14.88
N ALA A 149 -21.15 13.50 15.38
CA ALA A 149 -21.40 14.75 14.67
C ALA A 149 -20.06 15.49 14.41
N GLU A 150 -19.94 16.16 13.28
CA GLU A 150 -18.71 16.82 12.81
C GLU A 150 -18.06 17.75 13.84
N ASN A 151 -18.88 18.52 14.59
CA ASN A 151 -18.36 19.42 15.61
C ASN A 151 -17.65 18.71 16.77
N LYS A 152 -18.00 17.45 17.05
CA LYS A 152 -17.34 16.61 18.07
C LYS A 152 -16.13 15.87 17.50
N GLN A 153 -16.05 15.70 16.20
CA GLN A 153 -14.97 14.97 15.56
C GLN A 153 -13.66 15.76 15.56
N ARG A 154 -13.72 17.08 15.36
CA ARG A 154 -12.55 17.95 15.17
C ARG A 154 -11.53 17.85 16.31
N SER A 155 -11.99 17.95 17.56
CA SER A 155 -11.11 17.86 18.73
C SER A 155 -10.50 16.47 18.90
N LEU A 156 -11.29 15.42 18.63
CA LEU A 156 -10.81 14.03 18.66
C LEU A 156 -9.77 13.76 17.56
N ILE A 157 -9.98 14.29 16.35
CA ILE A 157 -9.02 14.20 15.26
C ILE A 157 -7.69 14.86 15.63
N LEU A 158 -7.73 16.05 16.20
CA LEU A 158 -6.52 16.75 16.63
C LEU A 158 -5.78 15.96 17.71
N ALA A 159 -6.49 15.49 18.72
CA ALA A 159 -5.91 14.69 19.79
C ALA A 159 -5.28 13.40 19.26
N LEU A 160 -5.98 12.68 18.37
CA LEU A 160 -5.42 11.47 17.74
C LEU A 160 -4.16 11.79 16.95
N LYS A 161 -4.18 12.82 16.11
CA LYS A 161 -3.02 13.21 15.29
C LYS A 161 -1.80 13.54 16.16
N GLU A 162 -1.98 14.29 17.23
CA GLU A 162 -0.89 14.60 18.16
C GLU A 162 -0.39 13.36 18.91
N THR A 163 -1.30 12.47 19.31
CA THR A 163 -0.91 11.20 19.93
C THR A 163 -0.11 10.34 18.95
N LEU A 164 -0.56 10.19 17.71
CA LEU A 164 0.17 9.44 16.68
C LEU A 164 1.55 10.04 16.41
N LYS A 165 1.67 11.37 16.38
CA LYS A 165 2.96 12.06 16.18
C LYS A 165 3.92 11.90 17.36
N SER A 166 3.43 11.64 18.56
CA SER A 166 4.28 11.43 19.73
C SER A 166 4.94 10.04 19.74
N ILE A 167 4.44 9.10 18.97
CA ILE A 167 5.04 7.78 18.78
C ILE A 167 6.17 7.88 17.75
N TYR A 168 7.36 7.43 18.12
CA TYR A 168 8.55 7.48 17.26
C TYR A 168 9.55 6.40 17.68
N PRO A 169 10.23 5.73 16.74
CA PRO A 169 9.93 5.76 15.30
C PRO A 169 8.76 4.85 14.93
N TRP A 170 8.03 5.21 13.88
CA TRP A 170 7.12 4.32 13.18
C TRP A 170 7.88 3.41 12.20
N GLU A 171 7.38 2.19 12.00
CA GLU A 171 7.85 1.35 10.89
C GLU A 171 7.59 2.08 9.57
N VAL A 172 8.59 2.14 8.71
CA VAL A 172 8.48 2.81 7.41
C VAL A 172 9.05 1.96 6.29
N ILE A 173 8.33 1.90 5.20
CA ILE A 173 8.75 1.23 3.97
C ILE A 173 9.10 2.31 2.95
N CYS A 174 10.36 2.31 2.48
CA CYS A 174 10.74 3.05 1.30
C CYS A 174 10.35 2.24 0.07
N TYR A 175 9.31 2.66 -0.63
CA TYR A 175 8.78 1.96 -1.79
C TYR A 175 8.65 2.91 -2.99
N ASN A 176 9.39 2.60 -4.05
CA ASN A 176 9.42 3.39 -5.29
C ASN A 176 9.63 4.89 -5.02
N GLY A 177 10.57 5.20 -4.09
CA GLY A 177 10.95 6.57 -3.73
C GLY A 177 9.95 7.29 -2.82
N LYS A 178 8.97 6.59 -2.27
CA LYS A 178 8.01 7.12 -1.29
C LYS A 178 8.19 6.42 0.06
N TYR A 179 8.00 7.16 1.13
CA TYR A 179 7.96 6.60 2.48
C TYR A 179 6.51 6.33 2.87
N VAL A 180 6.19 5.05 3.05
CA VAL A 180 4.83 4.60 3.32
C VAL A 180 4.79 3.75 4.60
N MET A 181 3.65 3.74 5.26
CA MET A 181 3.31 2.83 6.33
C MET A 181 2.37 1.76 5.78
N HIS A 182 2.56 0.54 6.20
CA HIS A 182 1.63 -0.53 5.85
C HIS A 182 0.76 -0.91 7.06
N PRO A 183 -0.56 -1.06 6.89
CA PRO A 183 -1.39 -0.86 5.69
C PRO A 183 -1.60 0.63 5.37
N GLU A 184 -1.95 0.93 4.12
CA GLU A 184 -2.24 2.32 3.67
C GLU A 184 -3.50 2.89 4.34
N SER A 185 -4.42 2.04 4.78
CA SER A 185 -5.60 2.41 5.56
C SER A 185 -5.79 1.43 6.71
N GLU A 186 -6.23 1.93 7.85
CA GLU A 186 -6.41 1.17 9.08
C GLU A 186 -7.58 1.69 9.89
N THR A 187 -8.09 0.83 10.76
CA THR A 187 -9.06 1.20 11.79
C THR A 187 -8.36 1.15 13.14
N LEU A 188 -8.19 2.31 13.78
CA LEU A 188 -7.59 2.45 15.09
C LEU A 188 -8.69 2.50 16.14
N SER A 189 -8.64 1.59 17.11
CA SER A 189 -9.55 1.59 18.26
C SER A 189 -8.77 1.95 19.51
N ILE A 190 -9.21 2.97 20.22
CA ILE A 190 -8.65 3.35 21.51
C ILE A 190 -9.71 3.20 22.60
N VAL A 191 -9.26 2.80 23.76
CA VAL A 191 -10.10 2.62 24.95
C VAL A 191 -9.35 3.16 26.17
N ARG A 192 -10.06 3.78 27.07
CA ARG A 192 -9.47 4.17 28.36
C ARG A 192 -9.33 2.92 29.22
N ASP A 193 -8.13 2.64 29.68
CA ASP A 193 -7.90 1.58 30.65
C ASP A 193 -8.70 1.86 31.93
N LYS A 194 -9.33 0.82 32.46
CA LYS A 194 -9.99 0.91 33.75
C LYS A 194 -8.89 0.94 34.83
N GLU A 195 -8.77 2.07 35.51
CA GLU A 195 -7.99 2.19 36.74
C GLU A 195 -8.50 1.23 37.81
#